data_efce4ee8abc4ad8a1ecdee4b95637408
#
_entry.id   efce4ee8abc4ad8a1ecdee4b95637408
#
_cell.length_a   1.000
_cell.length_b   1.000
_cell.length_c   1.000
_cell.angle_alpha   90.00
_cell.angle_beta   90.00
_cell.angle_gamma   90.00
#
_symmetry.space_group_name_H-M   'P 1'
#
loop_
_entity.id
_entity.type
_entity.pdbx_description
1 polymer ?
#
loop_
_entity_poly.entity_id
_entity_poly.type
_entity_poly.pdbx_seq_one_letter_code
_entity_poly.pdbx_strand_id
1 'polypeptide(L)'
;GTLLTGVNDWPNLQKGQAQWLVNIQAMQTSRYELDLTLSGGMTGSIDDLSAPAEVTISGQRMSEQMTVSGAFALNDLYPDTYQITATLPRGLYDTEGWTLSTTDTGVTASILVEIGAGETVVLPALANHATGDASGVVLGLDGQPMSGVQVQLVNQAGEVAAEAVTDENGAWQAEFLEYGTYVVRYDAGVTLANGALVISDEPATVTAKAANPAALTIHAFRDNDNNGSRGKYEEGVSGATMSLITEVNGVEVVVASGETDKNGEVSLAVPAGTYVLRSELPAGFGHGAHGKNVSANMSIMDETTERVQNSVPLTLEAGSVTDVGVGVMTMAALQGLVWLDENDDGVYQDGEPGQAGIKIRAVGVKNGLVYETESGEDGKFYIGQMRYGTYNVEYSLPDGLVFARYSQTGGNRRSIITSEFKRSETDQVILERGDLEEVLLGVMKGSDINGICFLDENNNGVYDEGEKTLEGVKVVLYRQAIGKELLNTVSDENGRFTFANIRGSTFRVKATIPQGYVYTIAGEGEYGNLFAPGTDRREHTIS
;
A
#
# COMPACT_ATOMS: atom_id res chain seq x y z
N GLY A 1 -51.18 -32.29 -33.34
CA GLY A 1 -49.94 -32.51 -34.07
C GLY A 1 -48.90 -33.04 -33.14
N THR A 2 -48.26 -34.15 -33.45
CA THR A 2 -47.17 -34.71 -32.69
C THR A 2 -45.90 -33.95 -33.10
N LEU A 3 -45.29 -33.21 -32.20
CA LEU A 3 -43.99 -32.59 -32.45
C LEU A 3 -42.97 -33.75 -32.55
N LEU A 4 -42.35 -33.96 -33.67
CA LEU A 4 -41.22 -34.86 -33.80
C LEU A 4 -39.99 -34.09 -33.32
N THR A 5 -39.60 -34.30 -32.05
CA THR A 5 -38.38 -33.75 -31.47
C THR A 5 -37.20 -34.63 -31.83
N GLY A 6 -36.46 -34.24 -32.86
CA GLY A 6 -35.21 -34.91 -33.23
C GLY A 6 -34.75 -34.47 -34.60
N VAL A 7 -33.79 -33.62 -34.69
CA VAL A 7 -33.19 -33.12 -35.95
C VAL A 7 -32.53 -34.26 -36.77
N ASN A 8 -32.34 -35.44 -36.16
CA ASN A 8 -31.64 -36.59 -36.75
C ASN A 8 -32.53 -37.60 -37.51
N ASP A 9 -33.87 -37.43 -37.51
CA ASP A 9 -34.76 -38.43 -38.09
C ASP A 9 -35.05 -38.20 -39.58
N TRP A 10 -34.52 -37.12 -40.18
CA TRP A 10 -34.75 -36.79 -41.60
C TRP A 10 -33.42 -36.78 -42.33
N PRO A 11 -33.19 -37.70 -43.28
CA PRO A 11 -32.01 -37.68 -44.12
C PRO A 11 -32.03 -36.40 -44.99
N ASN A 12 -30.90 -35.64 -44.98
CA ASN A 12 -30.62 -34.46 -45.80
C ASN A 12 -31.01 -33.07 -45.22
N LEU A 13 -31.30 -32.95 -43.91
CA LEU A 13 -31.35 -31.60 -43.29
C LEU A 13 -29.94 -31.02 -43.11
N GLN A 14 -29.75 -29.76 -43.57
CA GLN A 14 -28.53 -29.01 -43.33
C GLN A 14 -28.61 -28.27 -41.97
N LYS A 15 -27.48 -27.93 -41.38
CA LYS A 15 -27.42 -27.09 -40.17
C LYS A 15 -28.25 -25.81 -40.38
N GLY A 16 -29.15 -25.50 -39.46
CA GLY A 16 -30.06 -24.35 -39.53
C GLY A 16 -31.40 -24.64 -40.26
N GLN A 17 -31.65 -25.89 -40.66
CA GLN A 17 -32.95 -26.31 -41.24
C GLN A 17 -33.74 -27.14 -40.23
N ALA A 18 -35.02 -26.84 -40.10
CA ALA A 18 -35.98 -27.62 -39.32
C ALA A 18 -37.20 -28.02 -40.19
N GLN A 19 -37.65 -29.23 -40.02
CA GLN A 19 -38.86 -29.70 -40.69
C GLN A 19 -39.82 -30.36 -39.69
N TRP A 20 -41.10 -30.13 -39.88
CA TRP A 20 -42.14 -30.83 -39.09
C TRP A 20 -43.33 -31.24 -39.97
N LEU A 21 -44.03 -32.25 -39.54
CA LEU A 21 -45.20 -32.77 -40.21
C LEU A 21 -46.44 -32.04 -39.71
N VAL A 22 -47.15 -31.38 -40.63
CA VAL A 22 -48.38 -30.66 -40.35
C VAL A 22 -49.56 -31.47 -40.93
N ASN A 23 -50.50 -31.88 -40.07
CA ASN A 23 -51.74 -32.54 -40.51
C ASN A 23 -52.85 -31.49 -40.59
N ILE A 24 -53.27 -31.15 -41.81
CA ILE A 24 -54.31 -30.16 -42.06
C ILE A 24 -55.62 -30.90 -42.37
N GLN A 25 -56.65 -30.67 -41.57
CA GLN A 25 -58.00 -31.19 -41.84
C GLN A 25 -58.75 -30.26 -42.80
N ALA A 26 -59.57 -30.80 -43.70
CA ALA A 26 -60.35 -30.06 -44.62
C ALA A 26 -61.29 -29.04 -43.91
N MET A 27 -61.36 -27.82 -44.41
CA MET A 27 -62.13 -26.68 -43.85
C MET A 27 -61.66 -26.12 -42.47
N GLN A 28 -60.42 -26.38 -42.05
CA GLN A 28 -59.83 -25.80 -40.85
C GLN A 28 -58.59 -24.98 -41.22
N THR A 29 -58.42 -23.82 -40.58
CA THR A 29 -57.20 -23.00 -40.65
C THR A 29 -56.30 -23.39 -39.51
N SER A 30 -55.08 -23.87 -39.77
CA SER A 30 -54.08 -24.15 -38.79
C SER A 30 -53.04 -23.06 -38.80
N ARG A 31 -52.76 -22.49 -37.62
CA ARG A 31 -51.71 -21.47 -37.43
C ARG A 31 -50.54 -22.09 -36.67
N TYR A 32 -49.36 -21.86 -37.16
CA TYR A 32 -48.11 -22.30 -36.53
C TYR A 32 -47.24 -21.06 -36.29
N GLU A 33 -46.58 -21.02 -35.15
CA GLU A 33 -45.64 -19.98 -34.79
C GLU A 33 -44.24 -20.59 -34.77
N LEU A 34 -43.28 -19.90 -35.35
CA LEU A 34 -41.88 -20.26 -35.33
C LEU A 34 -41.14 -19.22 -34.49
N ASP A 35 -40.70 -19.64 -33.32
CA ASP A 35 -39.90 -18.82 -32.41
C ASP A 35 -38.43 -19.04 -32.74
N LEU A 36 -37.70 -17.95 -33.00
CA LEU A 36 -36.27 -17.93 -33.24
C LEU A 36 -35.59 -17.11 -32.16
N THR A 37 -34.42 -17.55 -31.79
CA THR A 37 -33.53 -16.77 -30.91
C THR A 37 -32.18 -16.54 -31.59
N LEU A 38 -31.47 -15.50 -31.20
CA LEU A 38 -30.12 -15.26 -31.69
C LEU A 38 -29.18 -16.30 -31.07
N SER A 39 -28.30 -16.87 -31.91
CA SER A 39 -27.21 -17.70 -31.40
C SER A 39 -26.16 -16.84 -30.71
N GLY A 40 -25.51 -17.36 -29.70
CA GLY A 40 -24.34 -16.78 -29.08
C GLY A 40 -23.04 -17.43 -29.54
N GLY A 41 -21.95 -17.06 -28.93
CA GLY A 41 -20.63 -17.62 -29.19
C GLY A 41 -19.72 -17.59 -27.96
N MET A 42 -18.60 -18.27 -28.05
CA MET A 42 -17.52 -18.15 -27.09
C MET A 42 -16.17 -18.16 -27.78
N THR A 43 -15.20 -17.48 -27.18
CA THR A 43 -13.79 -17.52 -27.57
C THR A 43 -12.93 -17.81 -26.36
N GLY A 44 -11.80 -18.46 -26.56
CA GLY A 44 -10.83 -18.74 -25.49
C GLY A 44 -9.46 -19.03 -26.08
N SER A 45 -8.45 -19.17 -25.20
CA SER A 45 -7.15 -19.66 -25.58
C SER A 45 -6.60 -20.60 -24.51
N ILE A 46 -5.81 -21.58 -24.98
CA ILE A 46 -5.01 -22.46 -24.15
C ILE A 46 -3.60 -22.42 -24.73
N ASP A 47 -2.72 -21.70 -24.04
CA ASP A 47 -1.43 -21.30 -24.56
C ASP A 47 -0.27 -22.09 -23.90
N ASP A 48 0.88 -22.13 -24.57
CA ASP A 48 2.13 -22.71 -24.08
C ASP A 48 2.06 -24.20 -23.71
N LEU A 49 1.21 -24.96 -24.40
CA LEU A 49 1.06 -26.40 -24.17
C LEU A 49 2.18 -27.21 -24.82
N SER A 50 2.68 -28.23 -24.10
CA SER A 50 3.57 -29.26 -24.65
C SER A 50 2.87 -30.24 -25.60
N ALA A 51 1.55 -30.37 -25.49
CA ALA A 51 0.69 -31.17 -26.37
C ALA A 51 -0.72 -30.54 -26.41
N PRO A 52 -1.50 -30.75 -27.51
CA PRO A 52 -2.85 -30.22 -27.63
C PRO A 52 -3.75 -30.69 -26.48
N ALA A 53 -4.67 -29.81 -26.03
CA ALA A 53 -5.67 -30.09 -25.02
C ALA A 53 -6.97 -30.63 -25.64
N GLU A 54 -7.63 -31.56 -24.96
CA GLU A 54 -8.99 -31.97 -25.30
C GLU A 54 -10.00 -31.12 -24.52
N VAL A 55 -10.80 -30.33 -25.24
CA VAL A 55 -11.80 -29.45 -24.66
C VAL A 55 -13.19 -29.99 -24.93
N THR A 56 -13.97 -30.21 -23.89
CA THR A 56 -15.37 -30.61 -23.96
C THR A 56 -16.25 -29.46 -23.50
N ILE A 57 -17.24 -29.10 -24.30
CA ILE A 57 -18.24 -28.08 -24.02
C ILE A 57 -19.59 -28.77 -23.90
N SER A 58 -20.25 -28.66 -22.76
CA SER A 58 -21.48 -29.35 -22.45
C SER A 58 -22.55 -28.40 -21.93
N GLY A 59 -23.67 -28.28 -22.62
CA GLY A 59 -24.88 -27.56 -22.21
C GLY A 59 -26.09 -28.49 -22.22
N GLN A 60 -27.28 -27.94 -21.96
CA GLN A 60 -28.53 -28.71 -21.92
C GLN A 60 -28.91 -29.31 -23.29
N ARG A 61 -28.53 -28.62 -24.37
CA ARG A 61 -28.99 -28.94 -25.76
C ARG A 61 -27.89 -29.42 -26.68
N MET A 62 -26.62 -29.29 -26.26
CA MET A 62 -25.49 -29.71 -27.09
C MET A 62 -24.30 -30.12 -26.23
N SER A 63 -23.49 -31.00 -26.79
CA SER A 63 -22.16 -31.32 -26.28
C SER A 63 -21.22 -31.42 -27.47
N GLU A 64 -20.09 -30.71 -27.39
CA GLU A 64 -19.06 -30.70 -28.43
C GLU A 64 -17.70 -30.98 -27.81
N GLN A 65 -16.86 -31.70 -28.55
CA GLN A 65 -15.49 -31.98 -28.14
C GLN A 65 -14.54 -31.53 -29.24
N MET A 66 -13.45 -30.89 -28.87
CA MET A 66 -12.45 -30.36 -29.79
C MET A 66 -11.05 -30.53 -29.20
N THR A 67 -10.08 -30.62 -30.09
CA THR A 67 -8.65 -30.60 -29.76
C THR A 67 -8.16 -29.18 -29.97
N VAL A 68 -7.58 -28.56 -28.96
CA VAL A 68 -7.16 -27.14 -28.94
C VAL A 68 -5.66 -27.02 -28.72
N SER A 69 -5.03 -26.12 -29.48
CA SER A 69 -3.65 -25.75 -29.33
C SER A 69 -3.55 -24.24 -29.62
N GLY A 70 -3.74 -23.39 -28.62
CA GLY A 70 -3.83 -21.94 -28.75
C GLY A 70 -5.29 -21.44 -28.74
N ALA A 71 -5.57 -20.38 -29.50
CA ALA A 71 -6.88 -19.75 -29.55
C ALA A 71 -7.95 -20.61 -30.24
N PHE A 72 -9.18 -20.58 -29.72
CA PHE A 72 -10.34 -21.24 -30.30
C PHE A 72 -11.58 -20.35 -30.25
N ALA A 73 -12.52 -20.63 -31.11
CA ALA A 73 -13.80 -19.95 -31.14
C ALA A 73 -14.92 -20.91 -31.52
N LEU A 74 -16.06 -20.79 -30.86
CA LEU A 74 -17.31 -21.46 -31.17
C LEU A 74 -18.40 -20.44 -31.44
N ASN A 75 -19.11 -20.65 -32.51
CA ASN A 75 -20.24 -19.82 -32.93
C ASN A 75 -21.52 -20.66 -32.98
N ASP A 76 -22.63 -20.01 -33.13
CA ASP A 76 -23.95 -20.66 -33.29
C ASP A 76 -24.36 -21.47 -32.06
N LEU A 77 -23.94 -21.04 -30.85
CA LEU A 77 -24.34 -21.66 -29.58
C LEU A 77 -25.76 -21.21 -29.20
N TYR A 78 -26.53 -22.12 -28.66
CA TYR A 78 -27.81 -21.77 -28.04
C TYR A 78 -27.59 -20.94 -26.81
N PRO A 79 -28.47 -19.97 -26.47
CA PRO A 79 -28.47 -19.36 -25.12
C PRO A 79 -28.69 -20.44 -24.07
N ASP A 80 -27.66 -20.67 -23.26
CA ASP A 80 -27.61 -21.74 -22.24
C ASP A 80 -26.43 -21.52 -21.27
N THR A 81 -26.40 -22.28 -20.20
CA THR A 81 -25.21 -22.39 -19.34
C THR A 81 -24.38 -23.59 -19.78
N TYR A 82 -23.12 -23.34 -20.11
CA TYR A 82 -22.19 -24.34 -20.57
C TYR A 82 -21.15 -24.66 -19.51
N GLN A 83 -20.92 -25.95 -19.29
CA GLN A 83 -19.72 -26.46 -18.63
C GLN A 83 -18.64 -26.67 -19.67
N ILE A 84 -17.54 -25.97 -19.55
CA ILE A 84 -16.33 -26.20 -20.33
C ILE A 84 -15.35 -26.99 -19.47
N THR A 85 -14.82 -28.07 -20.02
CA THR A 85 -13.81 -28.91 -19.36
C THR A 85 -12.67 -29.12 -20.33
N ALA A 86 -11.46 -28.72 -19.93
CA ALA A 86 -10.23 -28.93 -20.68
C ALA A 86 -9.38 -30.00 -20.00
N THR A 87 -8.99 -31.04 -20.75
CA THR A 87 -8.00 -32.02 -20.29
C THR A 87 -6.64 -31.61 -20.83
N LEU A 88 -5.73 -31.26 -19.92
CA LEU A 88 -4.45 -30.64 -20.17
C LEU A 88 -3.31 -31.60 -19.84
N PRO A 89 -2.14 -31.48 -20.49
CA PRO A 89 -0.92 -32.14 -20.03
C PRO A 89 -0.58 -31.84 -18.57
N ARG A 90 0.30 -32.61 -17.95
CA ARG A 90 0.87 -32.25 -16.63
C ARG A 90 1.61 -30.90 -16.74
N GLY A 91 1.45 -30.05 -15.73
CA GLY A 91 2.05 -28.71 -15.70
C GLY A 91 1.37 -27.83 -14.67
N LEU A 92 1.81 -26.60 -14.55
CA LEU A 92 1.19 -25.54 -13.77
C LEU A 92 0.42 -24.62 -14.70
N TYR A 93 -0.80 -24.28 -14.32
CA TYR A 93 -1.71 -23.45 -15.13
C TYR A 93 -2.27 -22.32 -14.27
N ASP A 94 -2.54 -21.17 -14.93
CA ASP A 94 -3.29 -20.09 -14.30
C ASP A 94 -4.68 -20.56 -13.87
N THR A 95 -5.10 -20.11 -12.68
CA THR A 95 -6.38 -20.51 -12.09
C THR A 95 -7.46 -19.44 -12.20
N GLU A 96 -7.19 -18.29 -12.79
CA GLU A 96 -8.15 -17.19 -12.88
C GLU A 96 -9.42 -17.64 -13.63
N GLY A 97 -10.52 -17.71 -12.89
CA GLY A 97 -11.83 -18.14 -13.41
C GLY A 97 -12.02 -19.63 -13.63
N TRP A 98 -10.96 -20.45 -13.56
CA TRP A 98 -11.03 -21.90 -13.75
C TRP A 98 -10.89 -22.68 -12.43
N THR A 99 -11.56 -23.81 -12.35
CA THR A 99 -11.35 -24.79 -11.30
C THR A 99 -10.46 -25.91 -11.83
N LEU A 100 -9.28 -26.10 -11.20
CA LEU A 100 -8.32 -27.11 -11.60
C LEU A 100 -8.40 -28.36 -10.70
N SER A 101 -8.20 -29.51 -11.30
CA SER A 101 -8.04 -30.81 -10.61
C SER A 101 -6.88 -31.56 -11.25
N THR A 102 -5.84 -31.86 -10.47
CA THR A 102 -4.63 -32.55 -10.92
C THR A 102 -4.73 -34.04 -10.67
N THR A 103 -4.28 -34.84 -11.62
CA THR A 103 -4.16 -36.31 -11.54
C THR A 103 -2.73 -36.72 -11.92
N ASP A 104 -2.40 -38.00 -11.70
CA ASP A 104 -1.07 -38.53 -12.09
C ASP A 104 -0.78 -38.42 -13.59
N THR A 105 -1.79 -38.24 -14.44
CA THR A 105 -1.66 -38.23 -15.90
C THR A 105 -1.89 -36.87 -16.55
N GLY A 106 -2.39 -35.86 -15.82
CA GLY A 106 -2.68 -34.55 -16.38
C GLY A 106 -3.48 -33.66 -15.45
N VAL A 107 -3.88 -32.51 -15.97
CA VAL A 107 -4.72 -31.52 -15.28
C VAL A 107 -6.05 -31.41 -15.99
N THR A 108 -7.15 -31.37 -15.21
CA THR A 108 -8.48 -31.07 -15.72
C THR A 108 -8.88 -29.67 -15.24
N ALA A 109 -9.09 -28.75 -16.17
CA ALA A 109 -9.61 -27.40 -15.90
C ALA A 109 -11.10 -27.35 -16.24
N SER A 110 -11.93 -26.74 -15.40
CA SER A 110 -13.35 -26.57 -15.67
C SER A 110 -13.86 -25.18 -15.29
N ILE A 111 -14.81 -24.67 -16.10
CA ILE A 111 -15.47 -23.39 -15.87
C ILE A 111 -16.94 -23.50 -16.31
N LEU A 112 -17.84 -22.79 -15.60
CA LEU A 112 -19.23 -22.59 -15.99
C LEU A 112 -19.40 -21.22 -16.63
N VAL A 113 -20.05 -21.17 -17.80
CA VAL A 113 -20.25 -19.95 -18.57
C VAL A 113 -21.69 -19.86 -19.03
N GLU A 114 -22.33 -18.72 -18.77
CA GLU A 114 -23.65 -18.40 -19.31
C GLU A 114 -23.51 -17.62 -20.61
N ILE A 115 -24.20 -18.04 -21.65
CA ILE A 115 -24.22 -17.39 -22.96
C ILE A 115 -25.65 -16.92 -23.24
N GLY A 116 -25.81 -15.61 -23.35
CA GLY A 116 -27.05 -14.96 -23.74
C GLY A 116 -27.31 -14.97 -25.26
N ALA A 117 -28.54 -14.61 -25.65
CA ALA A 117 -28.91 -14.48 -27.03
C ALA A 117 -28.14 -13.36 -27.75
N GLY A 118 -27.37 -13.71 -28.78
CA GLY A 118 -26.52 -12.77 -29.53
C GLY A 118 -25.24 -12.37 -28.80
N GLU A 119 -24.91 -12.98 -27.69
CA GLU A 119 -23.72 -12.69 -26.89
C GLU A 119 -22.53 -13.54 -27.33
N THR A 120 -21.33 -12.95 -27.29
CA THR A 120 -20.05 -13.67 -27.39
C THR A 120 -19.25 -13.49 -26.12
N VAL A 121 -18.99 -14.59 -25.43
CA VAL A 121 -18.24 -14.60 -24.17
C VAL A 121 -16.78 -14.93 -24.45
N VAL A 122 -15.87 -14.19 -23.79
CA VAL A 122 -14.43 -14.47 -23.81
C VAL A 122 -14.08 -15.22 -22.53
N LEU A 123 -13.57 -16.43 -22.67
CA LEU A 123 -13.10 -17.23 -21.55
C LEU A 123 -11.76 -16.68 -21.04
N PRO A 124 -11.49 -16.77 -19.72
CA PRO A 124 -10.14 -16.54 -19.22
C PRO A 124 -9.15 -17.48 -19.92
N ALA A 125 -7.98 -16.95 -20.29
CA ALA A 125 -6.94 -17.76 -20.92
C ALA A 125 -6.41 -18.82 -19.93
N LEU A 126 -6.15 -20.03 -20.44
CA LEU A 126 -5.37 -21.04 -19.74
C LEU A 126 -3.97 -21.01 -20.31
N ALA A 127 -2.97 -20.63 -19.51
CA ALA A 127 -1.57 -20.65 -19.92
C ALA A 127 -0.79 -21.64 -19.06
N ASN A 128 0.08 -22.44 -19.69
CA ASN A 128 1.00 -23.30 -18.96
C ASN A 128 2.21 -22.49 -18.55
N HIS A 129 2.58 -22.57 -17.28
CA HIS A 129 3.80 -21.94 -16.79
C HIS A 129 5.03 -22.79 -17.11
N ALA A 130 6.12 -22.14 -17.45
CA ALA A 130 7.41 -22.81 -17.55
C ALA A 130 7.81 -23.37 -16.18
N THR A 131 8.08 -24.67 -16.13
CA THR A 131 8.44 -25.39 -14.90
C THR A 131 9.72 -26.17 -15.07
N GLY A 132 10.41 -26.42 -13.96
CA GLY A 132 11.59 -27.26 -13.89
C GLY A 132 11.47 -28.29 -12.79
N ASP A 133 12.43 -29.19 -12.75
CA ASP A 133 12.47 -30.33 -11.82
C ASP A 133 13.62 -30.17 -10.83
N ALA A 134 13.40 -30.68 -9.62
CA ALA A 134 14.39 -30.76 -8.57
C ALA A 134 14.60 -32.20 -8.12
N SER A 135 15.83 -32.55 -7.78
CA SER A 135 16.15 -33.81 -7.17
C SER A 135 17.29 -33.68 -6.15
N GLY A 136 17.46 -34.68 -5.31
CA GLY A 136 18.58 -34.66 -4.40
C GLY A 136 18.81 -35.98 -3.67
N VAL A 137 19.88 -36.00 -2.88
CA VAL A 137 20.24 -37.11 -2.01
C VAL A 137 20.52 -36.60 -0.61
N VAL A 138 20.01 -37.32 0.39
CA VAL A 138 20.23 -37.04 1.81
C VAL A 138 21.15 -38.11 2.41
N LEU A 139 22.25 -37.69 3.02
CA LEU A 139 23.23 -38.54 3.66
C LEU A 139 23.33 -38.27 5.18
N GLY A 140 23.49 -39.30 5.96
CA GLY A 140 23.72 -39.23 7.39
C GLY A 140 25.12 -38.70 7.78
N LEU A 141 25.36 -38.58 9.09
CA LEU A 141 26.67 -38.20 9.65
C LEU A 141 27.79 -39.15 9.22
N ASP A 142 27.49 -40.44 9.06
CA ASP A 142 28.38 -41.49 8.59
C ASP A 142 28.56 -41.54 7.06
N GLY A 143 27.84 -40.67 6.34
CA GLY A 143 27.82 -40.58 4.90
C GLY A 143 26.97 -41.64 4.20
N GLN A 144 26.18 -42.46 4.97
CA GLN A 144 25.25 -43.41 4.38
C GLN A 144 23.92 -42.73 3.99
N PRO A 145 23.22 -43.25 2.96
CA PRO A 145 21.90 -42.75 2.59
C PRO A 145 20.90 -42.75 3.74
N MET A 146 20.08 -41.70 3.83
CA MET A 146 18.99 -41.57 4.81
C MET A 146 17.64 -41.72 4.10
N SER A 147 16.95 -42.84 4.37
CA SER A 147 15.59 -43.11 3.87
C SER A 147 14.52 -42.52 4.80
N GLY A 148 13.37 -42.15 4.23
CA GLY A 148 12.20 -41.64 4.97
C GLY A 148 12.31 -40.21 5.48
N VAL A 149 13.29 -39.44 5.02
CA VAL A 149 13.43 -38.02 5.34
C VAL A 149 12.38 -37.23 4.58
N GLN A 150 11.57 -36.45 5.28
CA GLN A 150 10.65 -35.49 4.67
C GLN A 150 11.43 -34.31 4.10
N VAL A 151 11.19 -33.98 2.84
CA VAL A 151 11.81 -32.89 2.12
C VAL A 151 10.74 -31.92 1.69
N GLN A 152 10.90 -30.64 2.00
CA GLN A 152 10.01 -29.56 1.58
C GLN A 152 10.79 -28.54 0.76
N LEU A 153 10.25 -28.17 -0.39
CA LEU A 153 10.73 -27.05 -1.18
C LEU A 153 9.86 -25.84 -0.89
N VAL A 154 10.48 -24.82 -0.32
CA VAL A 154 9.80 -23.59 0.13
C VAL A 154 10.18 -22.44 -0.79
N ASN A 155 9.19 -21.74 -1.36
CA ASN A 155 9.39 -20.60 -2.25
C ASN A 155 9.83 -19.34 -1.48
N GLN A 156 10.11 -18.24 -2.19
CA GLN A 156 10.53 -16.96 -1.60
C GLN A 156 9.46 -16.31 -0.72
N ALA A 157 8.18 -16.64 -0.92
CA ALA A 157 7.08 -16.18 -0.06
C ALA A 157 6.97 -16.97 1.27
N GLY A 158 7.77 -18.04 1.43
CA GLY A 158 7.74 -18.91 2.61
C GLY A 158 6.71 -20.04 2.52
N GLU A 159 6.11 -20.26 1.37
CA GLU A 159 5.10 -21.29 1.13
C GLU A 159 5.75 -22.60 0.67
N VAL A 160 5.21 -23.73 1.11
CA VAL A 160 5.64 -25.06 0.66
C VAL A 160 5.08 -25.31 -0.74
N ALA A 161 5.96 -25.28 -1.74
CA ALA A 161 5.63 -25.50 -3.15
C ALA A 161 5.60 -26.98 -3.52
N ALA A 162 6.44 -27.81 -2.89
CA ALA A 162 6.45 -29.24 -3.10
C ALA A 162 6.97 -30.00 -1.87
N GLU A 163 6.53 -31.25 -1.72
CA GLU A 163 6.97 -32.17 -0.70
C GLU A 163 7.41 -33.49 -1.33
N ALA A 164 8.46 -34.09 -0.78
CA ALA A 164 8.96 -35.40 -1.19
C ALA A 164 9.45 -36.19 0.03
N VAL A 165 9.65 -37.47 -0.14
CA VAL A 165 10.21 -38.36 0.89
C VAL A 165 11.39 -39.12 0.27
N THR A 166 12.53 -39.21 0.97
CA THR A 166 13.68 -39.93 0.45
C THR A 166 13.43 -41.46 0.41
N ASP A 167 13.89 -42.08 -0.65
CA ASP A 167 13.87 -43.53 -0.86
C ASP A 167 14.98 -44.26 -0.08
N GLU A 168 15.15 -45.58 -0.33
CA GLU A 168 16.19 -46.42 0.28
C GLU A 168 17.63 -45.96 -0.04
N ASN A 169 17.84 -45.22 -1.13
CA ASN A 169 19.11 -44.65 -1.54
C ASN A 169 19.27 -43.20 -1.04
N GLY A 170 18.36 -42.71 -0.18
CA GLY A 170 18.33 -41.33 0.27
C GLY A 170 17.93 -40.33 -0.81
N ALA A 171 17.46 -40.80 -1.97
CA ALA A 171 17.11 -39.96 -3.11
C ALA A 171 15.67 -39.45 -3.02
N TRP A 172 15.44 -38.22 -3.49
CA TRP A 172 14.14 -37.58 -3.61
C TRP A 172 14.05 -36.81 -4.93
N GLN A 173 12.81 -36.52 -5.39
CA GLN A 173 12.55 -35.69 -6.55
C GLN A 173 11.25 -34.92 -6.38
N ALA A 174 11.19 -33.75 -7.02
CA ALA A 174 10.01 -32.92 -7.16
C ALA A 174 9.96 -32.39 -8.60
N GLU A 175 8.77 -32.42 -9.20
CA GLU A 175 8.54 -32.07 -10.59
C GLU A 175 7.58 -30.89 -10.70
N PHE A 176 7.60 -30.18 -11.83
CA PHE A 176 6.70 -29.07 -12.15
C PHE A 176 6.75 -27.89 -11.15
N LEU A 177 7.95 -27.53 -10.74
CA LEU A 177 8.18 -26.35 -9.91
C LEU A 177 8.26 -25.10 -10.79
N GLU A 178 7.64 -24.02 -10.38
CA GLU A 178 7.84 -22.71 -11.03
C GLU A 178 9.31 -22.31 -11.04
N TYR A 179 9.73 -21.56 -12.07
CA TYR A 179 11.09 -21.03 -12.08
C TYR A 179 11.30 -20.06 -10.92
N GLY A 180 12.38 -20.25 -10.21
CA GLY A 180 12.68 -19.44 -9.03
C GLY A 180 13.66 -20.09 -8.08
N THR A 181 13.88 -19.45 -6.95
CA THR A 181 14.76 -19.95 -5.90
C THR A 181 13.93 -20.56 -4.78
N TYR A 182 14.29 -21.77 -4.40
CA TYR A 182 13.64 -22.54 -3.33
C TYR A 182 14.63 -22.89 -2.24
N VAL A 183 14.13 -22.87 -1.00
CA VAL A 183 14.85 -23.45 0.15
C VAL A 183 14.42 -24.89 0.30
N VAL A 184 15.37 -25.79 0.34
CA VAL A 184 15.11 -27.20 0.63
C VAL A 184 15.21 -27.41 2.13
N ARG A 185 14.11 -27.73 2.78
CA ARG A 185 14.01 -28.08 4.20
C ARG A 185 13.91 -29.58 4.38
N TYR A 186 14.57 -30.10 5.41
CA TYR A 186 14.60 -31.54 5.72
C TYR A 186 14.12 -31.77 7.16
N ASP A 187 13.19 -32.69 7.36
CA ASP A 187 12.82 -33.21 8.66
C ASP A 187 13.38 -34.61 8.84
N ALA A 188 14.56 -34.67 9.39
CA ALA A 188 15.33 -35.93 9.53
C ALA A 188 15.71 -36.25 10.97
N GLY A 189 15.26 -35.46 11.96
CA GLY A 189 15.72 -35.56 13.35
C GLY A 189 17.21 -35.25 13.55
N VAL A 190 17.90 -34.84 12.49
CA VAL A 190 19.28 -34.34 12.49
C VAL A 190 19.35 -33.07 11.67
N THR A 191 20.28 -32.20 11.96
CA THR A 191 20.44 -30.95 11.21
C THR A 191 21.10 -31.24 9.87
N LEU A 192 20.39 -30.96 8.83
CA LEU A 192 20.86 -30.98 7.45
C LEU A 192 21.04 -29.54 6.97
N ALA A 193 22.06 -29.30 6.16
CA ALA A 193 22.23 -28.02 5.51
C ALA A 193 21.02 -27.78 4.61
N ASN A 194 20.21 -26.76 4.92
CA ASN A 194 19.19 -26.31 4.00
C ASN A 194 19.91 -25.78 2.75
N GLY A 195 19.75 -26.50 1.64
CA GLY A 195 20.24 -26.05 0.35
C GLY A 195 19.28 -25.05 -0.25
N ALA A 196 19.77 -24.08 -1.02
CA ALA A 196 18.92 -23.40 -1.96
C ALA A 196 19.09 -24.02 -3.34
N LEU A 197 17.99 -24.18 -4.05
CA LEU A 197 17.93 -24.61 -5.43
C LEU A 197 17.39 -23.48 -6.29
N VAL A 198 18.01 -23.28 -7.44
CA VAL A 198 17.44 -22.43 -8.49
C VAL A 198 16.80 -23.36 -9.52
N ILE A 199 15.50 -23.25 -9.67
CA ILE A 199 14.72 -23.98 -10.66
C ILE A 199 14.68 -23.18 -11.95
N SER A 200 15.06 -23.82 -13.03
CA SER A 200 15.10 -23.28 -14.40
C SER A 200 14.75 -24.40 -15.39
N ASP A 201 15.00 -24.20 -16.67
CA ASP A 201 14.92 -25.21 -17.72
C ASP A 201 15.91 -26.39 -17.55
N GLU A 202 16.97 -26.20 -16.74
CA GLU A 202 17.91 -27.26 -16.40
C GLU A 202 17.52 -27.93 -15.07
N PRO A 203 17.60 -29.27 -14.96
CA PRO A 203 17.27 -29.98 -13.71
C PRO A 203 18.17 -29.55 -12.56
N ALA A 204 17.58 -29.12 -11.45
CA ALA A 204 18.30 -28.72 -10.26
C ALA A 204 18.58 -29.90 -9.34
N THR A 205 19.81 -30.04 -8.83
CA THR A 205 20.19 -31.14 -7.94
C THR A 205 20.90 -30.63 -6.68
N VAL A 206 20.64 -31.31 -5.55
CA VAL A 206 21.29 -31.00 -4.28
C VAL A 206 21.64 -32.27 -3.51
N THR A 207 22.84 -32.27 -2.90
CA THR A 207 23.21 -33.29 -1.92
C THR A 207 23.26 -32.68 -0.53
N ALA A 208 22.38 -33.16 0.37
CA ALA A 208 22.38 -32.75 1.76
C ALA A 208 23.12 -33.78 2.62
N LYS A 209 24.01 -33.32 3.49
CA LYS A 209 24.72 -34.17 4.45
C LYS A 209 24.44 -33.72 5.85
N ALA A 210 24.08 -34.66 6.73
CA ALA A 210 23.92 -34.39 8.15
C ALA A 210 25.21 -33.82 8.76
N ALA A 211 25.06 -32.82 9.60
CA ALA A 211 26.14 -32.20 10.34
C ALA A 211 25.72 -31.93 11.78
N ASN A 212 26.69 -31.80 12.69
CA ASN A 212 26.38 -31.31 14.02
C ASN A 212 25.87 -29.85 13.90
N PRO A 213 24.70 -29.54 14.44
CA PRO A 213 24.16 -28.21 14.32
C PRO A 213 25.01 -27.18 15.08
N ALA A 214 25.10 -25.98 14.54
CA ALA A 214 25.40 -24.80 15.32
C ALA A 214 24.09 -24.28 15.92
N ALA A 215 24.12 -23.74 17.11
CA ALA A 215 22.98 -23.07 17.72
C ALA A 215 23.28 -21.58 17.93
N LEU A 216 22.36 -20.72 17.53
CA LEU A 216 22.38 -19.30 17.88
C LEU A 216 21.24 -19.05 18.86
N THR A 217 21.59 -18.63 20.09
CA THR A 217 20.60 -18.16 21.07
C THR A 217 20.57 -16.63 21.05
N ILE A 218 19.41 -16.08 20.75
CA ILE A 218 19.19 -14.64 20.68
C ILE A 218 18.44 -14.19 21.94
N HIS A 219 18.92 -13.10 22.54
CA HIS A 219 18.34 -12.48 23.72
C HIS A 219 17.90 -11.06 23.38
N ALA A 220 16.64 -10.87 23.05
CA ALA A 220 16.04 -9.55 22.87
C ALA A 220 15.73 -8.93 24.23
N PHE A 221 16.25 -7.74 24.50
CA PHE A 221 16.08 -7.06 25.80
C PHE A 221 15.76 -5.59 25.61
N ARG A 222 14.99 -5.04 26.55
CA ARG A 222 14.62 -3.62 26.56
C ARG A 222 15.80 -2.78 27.06
N ASP A 223 16.53 -2.16 26.14
CA ASP A 223 17.65 -1.26 26.44
C ASP A 223 17.13 0.12 26.84
N ASN A 224 16.88 0.27 28.14
CA ASN A 224 16.23 1.47 28.67
C ASN A 224 17.14 2.71 28.70
N ASP A 225 18.42 2.57 28.75
CA ASP A 225 19.39 3.68 28.74
C ASP A 225 20.09 3.83 27.38
N ASN A 226 19.76 2.95 26.44
CA ASN A 226 20.28 2.92 25.06
C ASN A 226 21.81 2.87 25.01
N ASN A 227 22.39 2.02 25.86
CA ASN A 227 23.84 1.84 25.92
C ASN A 227 24.35 0.60 25.18
N GLY A 228 23.46 -0.18 24.56
CA GLY A 228 23.76 -1.41 23.82
C GLY A 228 24.07 -2.61 24.72
N SER A 229 23.81 -2.53 26.04
CA SER A 229 24.14 -3.56 27.01
C SER A 229 22.95 -3.84 27.92
N ARG A 230 22.62 -5.12 28.13
CA ARG A 230 21.53 -5.52 29.02
C ARG A 230 21.90 -5.28 30.48
N GLY A 231 21.23 -4.32 31.09
CA GLY A 231 21.34 -4.00 32.51
C GLY A 231 20.52 -4.97 33.39
N LYS A 232 20.77 -4.92 34.70
CA LYS A 232 20.13 -5.83 35.70
C LYS A 232 18.60 -5.78 35.70
N TYR A 233 18.01 -4.64 35.36
CA TYR A 233 16.57 -4.38 35.44
C TYR A 233 15.93 -4.29 34.05
N GLU A 234 16.63 -4.69 33.01
CA GLU A 234 16.16 -4.68 31.65
C GLU A 234 15.55 -6.02 31.29
N GLU A 235 14.26 -5.98 31.00
CA GLU A 235 13.44 -7.16 30.75
C GLU A 235 13.61 -7.67 29.32
N GLY A 236 13.32 -8.94 29.13
CA GLY A 236 13.22 -9.53 27.80
C GLY A 236 12.05 -8.96 27.00
N VAL A 237 12.18 -8.94 25.67
CA VAL A 237 11.13 -8.53 24.73
C VAL A 237 10.62 -9.75 23.99
N SER A 238 9.35 -10.12 24.22
CA SER A 238 8.69 -11.23 23.55
C SER A 238 8.07 -10.83 22.21
N GLY A 239 7.84 -11.80 21.31
CA GLY A 239 7.16 -11.60 20.04
C GLY A 239 8.02 -10.90 18.97
N ALA A 240 9.33 -10.83 19.17
CA ALA A 240 10.25 -10.40 18.14
C ALA A 240 10.62 -11.59 17.24
N THR A 241 10.40 -11.45 15.94
CA THR A 241 10.77 -12.50 14.97
C THR A 241 12.25 -12.38 14.63
N MET A 242 12.98 -13.46 14.83
CA MET A 242 14.41 -13.57 14.56
C MET A 242 14.65 -14.57 13.44
N SER A 243 15.28 -14.16 12.36
CA SER A 243 15.53 -15.01 11.20
C SER A 243 17.00 -15.01 10.82
N LEU A 244 17.57 -16.21 10.63
CA LEU A 244 18.90 -16.36 10.06
C LEU A 244 18.79 -16.46 8.54
N ILE A 245 19.53 -15.58 7.88
CA ILE A 245 19.48 -15.41 6.42
C ILE A 245 20.87 -15.72 5.86
N THR A 246 20.90 -16.38 4.72
CA THR A 246 22.10 -16.51 3.88
C THR A 246 21.76 -16.06 2.47
N GLU A 247 22.78 -15.80 1.67
CA GLU A 247 22.63 -15.47 0.26
C GLU A 247 23.08 -16.66 -0.59
N VAL A 248 22.24 -17.08 -1.52
CA VAL A 248 22.57 -18.14 -2.48
C VAL A 248 22.30 -17.61 -3.88
N ASN A 249 23.32 -17.55 -4.71
CA ASN A 249 23.26 -17.02 -6.08
C ASN A 249 22.63 -15.61 -6.17
N GLY A 250 22.92 -14.74 -5.20
CA GLY A 250 22.37 -13.37 -5.15
C GLY A 250 20.96 -13.26 -4.60
N VAL A 251 20.39 -14.34 -4.07
CA VAL A 251 19.04 -14.37 -3.48
C VAL A 251 19.14 -14.63 -1.99
N GLU A 252 18.44 -13.81 -1.20
CA GLU A 252 18.31 -14.03 0.24
C GLU A 252 17.44 -15.25 0.53
N VAL A 253 17.92 -16.10 1.43
CA VAL A 253 17.26 -17.33 1.89
C VAL A 253 17.15 -17.34 3.40
N VAL A 254 15.94 -17.46 3.93
CA VAL A 254 15.70 -17.66 5.36
C VAL A 254 15.95 -19.12 5.71
N VAL A 255 17.02 -19.38 6.45
CA VAL A 255 17.46 -20.73 6.83
C VAL A 255 16.74 -21.22 8.09
N ALA A 256 16.53 -20.34 9.06
CA ALA A 256 15.78 -20.62 10.27
C ALA A 256 15.11 -19.34 10.77
N SER A 257 13.96 -19.49 11.41
CA SER A 257 13.23 -18.38 12.00
C SER A 257 12.51 -18.83 13.28
N GLY A 258 12.30 -17.90 14.21
CA GLY A 258 11.54 -18.13 15.43
C GLY A 258 11.20 -16.84 16.13
N GLU A 259 10.22 -16.88 17.03
CA GLU A 259 9.82 -15.75 17.86
C GLU A 259 10.44 -15.84 19.26
N THR A 260 10.82 -14.70 19.81
CA THR A 260 11.29 -14.62 21.19
C THR A 260 10.16 -14.88 22.19
N ASP A 261 10.49 -15.67 23.20
CA ASP A 261 9.58 -16.03 24.29
C ASP A 261 9.35 -14.87 25.28
N LYS A 262 8.63 -15.14 26.37
CA LYS A 262 8.37 -14.16 27.46
C LYS A 262 9.62 -13.61 28.15
N ASN A 263 10.76 -14.30 28.03
CA ASN A 263 12.05 -13.87 28.57
C ASN A 263 12.88 -13.12 27.51
N GLY A 264 12.37 -12.97 26.31
CA GLY A 264 13.06 -12.40 25.14
C GLY A 264 14.03 -13.37 24.47
N GLU A 265 13.87 -14.69 24.65
CA GLU A 265 14.82 -15.68 24.16
C GLU A 265 14.26 -16.50 23.01
N VAL A 266 15.10 -16.78 22.02
CA VAL A 266 14.84 -17.75 20.97
C VAL A 266 16.15 -18.43 20.57
N SER A 267 16.11 -19.76 20.35
CA SER A 267 17.26 -20.52 19.89
C SER A 267 16.97 -21.09 18.50
N LEU A 268 17.90 -20.85 17.57
CA LEU A 268 17.83 -21.31 16.19
C LEU A 268 18.99 -22.29 15.96
N ALA A 269 18.66 -23.48 15.48
CA ALA A 269 19.64 -24.50 15.09
C ALA A 269 19.82 -24.48 13.57
N VAL A 270 21.06 -24.33 13.12
CA VAL A 270 21.42 -24.25 11.70
C VAL A 270 22.72 -25.01 11.44
N PRO A 271 23.05 -25.38 10.20
CA PRO A 271 24.37 -25.86 9.84
C PRO A 271 25.46 -24.83 10.17
N ALA A 272 26.70 -25.28 10.27
CA ALA A 272 27.85 -24.36 10.32
C ALA A 272 27.88 -23.50 9.05
N GLY A 273 28.07 -22.19 9.21
CA GLY A 273 28.05 -21.26 8.09
C GLY A 273 28.09 -19.80 8.54
N THR A 274 28.05 -18.92 7.55
CA THR A 274 27.95 -17.47 7.79
C THR A 274 26.53 -17.00 7.47
N TYR A 275 25.91 -16.33 8.41
CA TYR A 275 24.51 -15.89 8.35
C TYR A 275 24.40 -14.43 8.75
N VAL A 276 23.35 -13.79 8.29
CA VAL A 276 22.89 -12.49 8.78
C VAL A 276 21.68 -12.73 9.67
N LEU A 277 21.67 -12.18 10.87
CA LEU A 277 20.47 -12.16 11.73
C LEU A 277 19.58 -11.01 11.32
N ARG A 278 18.37 -11.30 10.83
CA ARG A 278 17.29 -10.34 10.65
C ARG A 278 16.41 -10.35 11.88
N SER A 279 16.26 -9.18 12.49
CA SER A 279 15.36 -8.94 13.62
C SER A 279 14.16 -8.13 13.16
N GLU A 280 12.96 -8.64 13.38
CA GLU A 280 11.70 -7.91 13.21
C GLU A 280 11.03 -7.75 14.57
N LEU A 281 10.94 -6.51 15.05
CA LEU A 281 10.42 -6.17 16.37
C LEU A 281 8.89 -5.99 16.34
N PRO A 282 8.18 -6.23 17.45
CA PRO A 282 6.78 -5.86 17.60
C PRO A 282 6.55 -4.36 17.41
N ALA A 283 5.30 -3.96 17.15
CA ALA A 283 4.92 -2.54 17.06
C ALA A 283 5.26 -1.79 18.36
N GLY A 284 5.71 -0.55 18.23
CA GLY A 284 6.12 0.28 19.35
C GLY A 284 7.57 0.08 19.83
N PHE A 285 8.36 -0.72 19.10
CA PHE A 285 9.77 -0.92 19.38
C PHE A 285 10.65 -0.55 18.17
N GLY A 286 11.88 -0.15 18.45
CA GLY A 286 12.98 0.03 17.50
C GLY A 286 14.27 -0.56 18.08
N HIS A 287 15.32 -0.66 17.26
CA HIS A 287 16.58 -1.24 17.71
C HIS A 287 17.40 -0.20 18.50
N GLY A 288 17.99 -0.64 19.63
CA GLY A 288 18.86 0.14 20.48
C GLY A 288 20.30 0.23 19.95
N ALA A 289 21.15 0.92 20.69
CA ALA A 289 22.55 1.10 20.35
C ALA A 289 23.30 -0.23 20.23
N HIS A 290 24.33 -0.26 19.38
CA HIS A 290 25.23 -1.40 19.26
C HIS A 290 26.09 -1.58 20.53
N GLY A 291 26.22 -2.81 20.99
CA GLY A 291 27.07 -3.17 22.11
C GLY A 291 28.55 -3.23 21.74
N LYS A 292 29.39 -3.45 22.71
CA LYS A 292 30.86 -3.44 22.53
C LYS A 292 31.45 -4.75 22.00
N ASN A 293 30.71 -5.86 22.10
CA ASN A 293 31.13 -7.19 21.68
C ASN A 293 29.90 -8.08 21.40
N VAL A 294 30.15 -9.26 20.87
CA VAL A 294 29.10 -10.27 20.64
C VAL A 294 28.92 -11.11 21.90
N SER A 295 27.77 -11.00 22.55
CA SER A 295 27.38 -11.82 23.71
C SER A 295 25.89 -11.70 24.00
N ALA A 296 25.33 -12.58 24.83
CA ALA A 296 23.94 -12.55 25.29
C ALA A 296 23.44 -11.20 25.81
N ASN A 297 24.36 -10.42 26.39
CA ASN A 297 24.05 -9.15 27.06
C ASN A 297 24.47 -7.91 26.26
N MET A 298 24.88 -8.08 24.99
CA MET A 298 25.29 -6.96 24.14
C MET A 298 24.55 -7.00 22.82
N SER A 299 23.94 -5.88 22.45
CA SER A 299 23.25 -5.73 21.17
C SER A 299 24.22 -5.83 20.00
N ILE A 300 23.86 -6.64 19.02
CA ILE A 300 24.58 -6.72 17.74
C ILE A 300 23.88 -5.91 16.63
N MET A 301 22.81 -5.21 16.98
CA MET A 301 22.06 -4.33 16.08
C MET A 301 22.51 -2.89 16.26
N ASP A 302 22.42 -2.10 15.18
CA ASP A 302 22.65 -0.66 15.23
C ASP A 302 21.37 0.08 15.64
N GLU A 303 21.53 1.28 16.19
CA GLU A 303 20.40 2.10 16.60
C GLU A 303 19.56 2.55 15.42
N THR A 304 18.28 2.20 15.40
CA THR A 304 17.30 2.67 14.42
C THR A 304 15.88 2.65 14.95
N THR A 305 15.02 3.50 14.41
CA THR A 305 13.58 3.47 14.69
C THR A 305 12.84 2.40 13.88
N GLU A 306 13.51 1.81 12.88
CA GLU A 306 12.95 0.75 12.05
C GLU A 306 12.74 -0.53 12.88
N ARG A 307 11.62 -1.20 12.61
CA ARG A 307 11.29 -2.47 13.25
C ARG A 307 12.09 -3.64 12.70
N VAL A 308 12.52 -3.55 11.45
CA VAL A 308 13.28 -4.59 10.76
C VAL A 308 14.71 -4.14 10.54
N GLN A 309 15.67 -4.93 10.98
CA GLN A 309 17.08 -4.67 10.78
C GLN A 309 17.87 -5.96 10.60
N ASN A 310 18.93 -5.89 9.82
CA ASN A 310 19.91 -6.95 9.63
C ASN A 310 21.19 -6.67 10.43
N SER A 311 21.74 -7.71 11.09
CA SER A 311 23.06 -7.62 11.73
C SER A 311 24.19 -7.63 10.70
N VAL A 312 25.41 -7.40 11.15
CA VAL A 312 26.60 -7.83 10.41
C VAL A 312 26.63 -9.37 10.32
N PRO A 313 27.34 -9.94 9.33
CA PRO A 313 27.45 -11.38 9.19
C PRO A 313 28.03 -12.06 10.44
N LEU A 314 27.40 -13.15 10.87
CA LEU A 314 27.79 -14.01 11.99
C LEU A 314 28.29 -15.35 11.47
N THR A 315 29.48 -15.78 11.88
CA THR A 315 29.97 -17.13 11.56
C THR A 315 29.67 -18.06 12.72
N LEU A 316 28.94 -19.13 12.42
CA LEU A 316 28.54 -20.18 13.37
C LEU A 316 29.30 -21.47 13.06
N GLU A 317 30.01 -22.00 14.04
CA GLU A 317 30.81 -23.22 13.89
C GLU A 317 30.00 -24.48 14.27
N ALA A 318 30.29 -25.62 13.61
CA ALA A 318 29.61 -26.88 13.88
C ALA A 318 29.69 -27.31 15.35
N GLY A 319 28.56 -27.63 15.95
CA GLY A 319 28.44 -28.04 17.34
C GLY A 319 28.64 -26.89 18.36
N SER A 320 28.78 -25.65 17.91
CA SER A 320 28.89 -24.49 18.79
C SER A 320 27.51 -23.98 19.25
N VAL A 321 27.51 -23.31 20.42
CA VAL A 321 26.40 -22.48 20.87
C VAL A 321 26.92 -21.05 20.96
N THR A 322 26.30 -20.15 20.20
CA THR A 322 26.64 -18.72 20.19
C THR A 322 25.47 -17.95 20.76
N ASP A 323 25.76 -17.05 21.70
CA ASP A 323 24.76 -16.16 22.31
C ASP A 323 24.96 -14.74 21.78
N VAL A 324 23.84 -14.09 21.40
CA VAL A 324 23.83 -12.69 20.94
C VAL A 324 22.70 -11.92 21.61
N GLY A 325 22.92 -10.65 21.85
CA GLY A 325 21.90 -9.72 22.32
C GLY A 325 21.29 -8.91 21.18
N VAL A 326 20.03 -8.54 21.36
CA VAL A 326 19.32 -7.55 20.53
C VAL A 326 18.73 -6.52 21.48
N GLY A 327 19.37 -5.35 21.55
CA GLY A 327 18.87 -4.22 22.36
C GLY A 327 17.67 -3.57 21.66
N VAL A 328 16.62 -3.34 22.43
CA VAL A 328 15.33 -2.85 21.91
C VAL A 328 14.90 -1.60 22.66
N MET A 329 14.63 -0.52 21.95
CA MET A 329 14.08 0.72 22.51
C MET A 329 12.56 0.76 22.39
N THR A 330 11.87 1.26 23.42
CA THR A 330 10.45 1.60 23.31
C THR A 330 10.30 2.91 22.54
N MET A 331 9.51 2.89 21.49
CA MET A 331 9.21 4.06 20.67
C MET A 331 8.02 4.83 21.25
N ALA A 332 7.98 6.12 20.97
CA ALA A 332 6.86 7.01 21.25
C ALA A 332 5.99 7.19 20.01
N ALA A 333 4.85 7.83 20.17
CA ALA A 333 3.96 8.20 19.10
C ALA A 333 3.35 9.58 19.35
N LEU A 334 2.99 10.25 18.27
CA LEU A 334 2.25 11.50 18.24
C LEU A 334 0.96 11.28 17.49
N GLN A 335 -0.16 11.64 18.10
CA GLN A 335 -1.45 11.67 17.42
C GLN A 335 -2.08 13.04 17.54
N GLY A 336 -3.12 13.29 16.79
CA GLY A 336 -3.85 14.54 16.95
C GLY A 336 -5.08 14.66 16.08
N LEU A 337 -5.70 15.81 16.20
CA LEU A 337 -6.86 16.21 15.43
C LEU A 337 -6.63 17.59 14.83
N VAL A 338 -6.83 17.70 13.53
CA VAL A 338 -6.99 18.97 12.83
C VAL A 338 -8.49 19.20 12.64
N TRP A 339 -8.99 20.33 13.14
CA TRP A 339 -10.43 20.64 13.03
C TRP A 339 -10.66 22.00 12.38
N LEU A 340 -11.83 22.15 11.76
CA LEU A 340 -12.30 23.44 11.26
C LEU A 340 -12.95 24.19 12.42
N ASP A 341 -12.22 25.19 12.92
CA ASP A 341 -12.68 26.12 13.98
C ASP A 341 -13.67 27.12 13.36
N GLU A 342 -14.96 26.81 13.48
CA GLU A 342 -16.01 27.61 12.83
C GLU A 342 -16.28 28.93 13.56
N ASN A 343 -15.95 29.04 14.85
CA ASN A 343 -16.17 30.25 15.65
C ASN A 343 -14.89 31.07 15.88
N ASP A 344 -13.73 30.61 15.40
CA ASP A 344 -12.42 31.25 15.52
C ASP A 344 -12.02 31.56 16.98
N ASP A 345 -12.28 30.65 17.92
CA ASP A 345 -11.88 30.83 19.31
C ASP A 345 -10.59 30.07 19.69
N GLY A 346 -10.10 29.18 18.81
CA GLY A 346 -8.88 28.39 18.99
C GLY A 346 -9.03 27.26 19.99
N VAL A 347 -10.25 26.84 20.31
CA VAL A 347 -10.56 25.77 21.24
C VAL A 347 -11.51 24.78 20.58
N TYR A 348 -11.15 23.51 20.52
CA TYR A 348 -11.99 22.46 19.95
C TYR A 348 -13.28 22.25 20.73
N GLN A 349 -14.42 22.32 20.05
CA GLN A 349 -15.73 21.97 20.57
C GLN A 349 -16.30 20.73 19.92
N ASP A 350 -17.12 19.98 20.70
CA ASP A 350 -17.81 18.82 20.17
C ASP A 350 -18.80 19.25 19.08
N GLY A 351 -18.61 18.75 17.88
CA GLY A 351 -19.43 19.08 16.71
C GLY A 351 -18.69 19.86 15.62
N GLU A 352 -17.53 20.42 15.92
CA GLU A 352 -16.66 21.01 14.91
C GLU A 352 -16.07 19.91 14.02
N PRO A 353 -16.14 20.04 12.68
CA PRO A 353 -15.72 19.00 11.78
C PRO A 353 -14.20 18.85 11.72
N GLY A 354 -13.73 17.62 11.54
CA GLY A 354 -12.34 17.34 11.24
C GLY A 354 -11.94 17.92 9.86
N GLN A 355 -10.67 18.28 9.71
CA GLN A 355 -10.12 18.81 8.47
C GLN A 355 -9.09 17.85 7.90
N ALA A 356 -9.36 17.30 6.71
CA ALA A 356 -8.49 16.42 5.97
C ALA A 356 -7.40 17.17 5.19
N GLY A 357 -6.37 16.44 4.77
CA GLY A 357 -5.38 16.91 3.80
C GLY A 357 -4.34 17.88 4.35
N ILE A 358 -4.22 17.98 5.66
CA ILE A 358 -3.18 18.80 6.30
C ILE A 358 -1.93 17.96 6.48
N LYS A 359 -0.82 18.40 5.91
CA LYS A 359 0.48 17.75 6.10
C LYS A 359 1.07 18.15 7.45
N ILE A 360 1.44 17.14 8.22
CA ILE A 360 2.02 17.28 9.56
C ILE A 360 3.45 16.76 9.52
N ARG A 361 4.39 17.54 10.01
CA ARG A 361 5.81 17.24 10.04
C ARG A 361 6.37 17.50 11.43
N ALA A 362 6.82 16.46 12.12
CA ALA A 362 7.47 16.55 13.42
C ALA A 362 8.99 16.51 13.23
N VAL A 363 9.68 17.57 13.64
CA VAL A 363 11.13 17.74 13.49
C VAL A 363 11.80 17.70 14.85
N GLY A 364 12.68 16.72 15.06
CA GLY A 364 13.43 16.57 16.32
C GLY A 364 14.42 17.72 16.54
N VAL A 365 14.26 18.44 17.67
CA VAL A 365 15.05 19.64 18.00
C VAL A 365 16.54 19.35 18.15
N LYS A 366 16.89 18.19 18.72
CA LYS A 366 18.29 17.81 18.98
C LYS A 366 18.88 16.86 17.97
N ASN A 367 18.05 15.95 17.43
CA ASN A 367 18.51 14.85 16.58
C ASN A 367 18.24 15.08 15.09
N GLY A 368 17.39 16.08 14.75
CA GLY A 368 17.03 16.41 13.38
C GLY A 368 16.18 15.35 12.67
N LEU A 369 15.71 14.32 13.38
CA LEU A 369 14.81 13.31 12.81
C LEU A 369 13.51 13.96 12.36
N VAL A 370 13.00 13.53 11.22
CA VAL A 370 11.79 14.05 10.61
C VAL A 370 10.80 12.91 10.43
N TYR A 371 9.58 13.13 10.91
CA TYR A 371 8.46 12.22 10.74
C TYR A 371 7.31 12.98 10.11
N GLU A 372 6.63 12.38 9.14
CA GLU A 372 5.59 13.04 8.37
C GLU A 372 4.32 12.19 8.29
N THR A 373 3.17 12.84 8.26
CA THR A 373 1.86 12.23 8.04
C THR A 373 0.90 13.27 7.46
N GLU A 374 -0.32 12.86 7.19
CA GLU A 374 -1.40 13.73 6.72
C GLU A 374 -2.68 13.43 7.49
N SER A 375 -3.50 14.45 7.76
CA SER A 375 -4.79 14.27 8.43
C SER A 375 -5.80 13.58 7.51
N GLY A 376 -6.50 12.57 8.07
CA GLY A 376 -7.57 11.84 7.39
C GLY A 376 -8.88 12.63 7.26
N GLU A 377 -9.91 12.02 6.69
CA GLU A 377 -11.22 12.64 6.47
C GLU A 377 -11.90 13.12 7.79
N ASP A 378 -11.61 12.45 8.90
CA ASP A 378 -12.08 12.84 10.23
C ASP A 378 -11.16 13.85 10.93
N GLY A 379 -10.16 14.37 10.23
CA GLY A 379 -9.14 15.28 10.73
C GLY A 379 -8.07 14.65 11.60
N LYS A 380 -8.16 13.35 11.92
CA LYS A 380 -7.20 12.69 12.78
C LYS A 380 -5.93 12.33 12.03
N PHE A 381 -4.82 12.33 12.77
CA PHE A 381 -3.53 11.87 12.29
C PHE A 381 -2.78 11.07 13.36
N TYR A 382 -1.84 10.25 12.90
CA TYR A 382 -0.99 9.43 13.75
C TYR A 382 0.41 9.31 13.16
N ILE A 383 1.42 9.51 14.00
CA ILE A 383 2.82 9.25 13.69
C ILE A 383 3.34 8.27 14.75
N GLY A 384 3.55 7.02 14.35
CA GLY A 384 4.13 5.99 15.20
C GLY A 384 5.64 5.87 15.03
N GLN A 385 6.26 4.98 15.81
CA GLN A 385 7.69 4.66 15.71
C GLN A 385 8.59 5.90 15.84
N MET A 386 8.21 6.84 16.68
CA MET A 386 9.00 8.04 16.95
C MET A 386 10.02 7.79 18.06
N ARG A 387 11.23 8.28 17.86
CA ARG A 387 12.21 8.33 18.94
C ARG A 387 11.74 9.32 20.00
N TYR A 388 11.95 9.00 21.28
CA TYR A 388 11.68 9.98 22.34
C TYR A 388 12.57 11.24 22.20
N GLY A 389 12.05 12.39 22.60
CA GLY A 389 12.72 13.67 22.47
C GLY A 389 11.78 14.84 22.34
N THR A 390 12.35 16.01 22.08
CA THR A 390 11.58 17.25 21.86
C THR A 390 11.44 17.50 20.37
N TYR A 391 10.23 17.80 19.92
CA TYR A 391 9.88 18.02 18.53
C TYR A 391 9.22 19.38 18.31
N ASN A 392 9.56 20.03 17.21
CA ASN A 392 8.75 21.08 16.61
C ASN A 392 7.77 20.41 15.64
N VAL A 393 6.48 20.69 15.80
CA VAL A 393 5.44 20.16 14.91
C VAL A 393 5.07 21.25 13.91
N GLU A 394 5.31 21.01 12.65
CA GLU A 394 5.04 21.91 11.54
C GLU A 394 3.81 21.43 10.76
N TYR A 395 2.98 22.36 10.31
CA TYR A 395 1.77 22.08 9.53
C TYR A 395 1.79 22.84 8.21
N SER A 396 1.47 22.16 7.12
CA SER A 396 1.30 22.79 5.80
C SER A 396 -0.18 22.81 5.44
N LEU A 397 -0.74 24.02 5.37
CA LEU A 397 -2.15 24.20 5.02
C LEU A 397 -2.29 24.30 3.49
N PRO A 398 -3.30 23.65 2.89
CA PRO A 398 -3.67 23.90 1.51
C PRO A 398 -4.27 25.30 1.33
N ASP A 399 -4.36 25.74 0.07
CA ASP A 399 -5.00 27.00 -0.28
C ASP A 399 -6.45 27.06 0.23
N GLY A 400 -6.86 28.22 0.68
CA GLY A 400 -8.18 28.47 1.25
C GLY A 400 -8.30 28.22 2.75
N LEU A 401 -7.28 27.68 3.40
CA LEU A 401 -7.24 27.51 4.86
C LEU A 401 -6.19 28.42 5.50
N VAL A 402 -6.50 28.83 6.73
CA VAL A 402 -5.60 29.58 7.60
C VAL A 402 -5.66 29.00 9.01
N PHE A 403 -4.63 29.23 9.82
CA PHE A 403 -4.66 28.84 11.23
C PHE A 403 -5.73 29.62 11.99
N ALA A 404 -6.46 28.93 12.87
CA ALA A 404 -7.40 29.54 13.79
C ALA A 404 -6.70 30.46 14.80
N ARG A 405 -7.49 31.16 15.60
CA ARG A 405 -6.99 32.07 16.64
C ARG A 405 -6.16 31.31 17.68
N TYR A 406 -5.09 31.95 18.13
CA TYR A 406 -4.41 31.50 19.35
C TYR A 406 -5.33 31.69 20.58
N SER A 407 -5.46 30.64 21.38
CA SER A 407 -6.20 30.68 22.64
C SER A 407 -5.27 30.42 23.82
N GLN A 408 -5.38 31.20 24.88
CA GLN A 408 -4.73 30.95 26.17
C GLN A 408 -5.60 30.12 27.12
N THR A 409 -6.84 29.87 26.74
CA THR A 409 -7.82 29.10 27.50
C THR A 409 -8.14 27.79 26.76
N GLY A 410 -8.88 26.90 27.38
CA GLY A 410 -9.28 25.62 26.76
C GLY A 410 -8.43 24.42 27.18
N GLY A 411 -7.33 24.62 27.91
CA GLY A 411 -6.49 23.53 28.41
C GLY A 411 -5.98 22.64 27.27
N ASN A 412 -6.21 21.33 27.38
CA ASN A 412 -5.85 20.33 26.36
C ASN A 412 -6.74 20.32 25.11
N ARG A 413 -7.78 21.15 25.05
CA ARG A 413 -8.62 21.34 23.84
C ARG A 413 -8.19 22.53 22.99
N ARG A 414 -7.17 23.28 23.39
CA ARG A 414 -6.67 24.42 22.61
C ARG A 414 -5.82 23.99 21.42
N SER A 415 -5.84 24.79 20.36
CA SER A 415 -4.91 24.63 19.25
C SER A 415 -3.45 24.76 19.70
N ILE A 416 -2.59 23.92 19.15
CA ILE A 416 -1.13 23.93 19.43
C ILE A 416 -0.41 25.20 18.94
N ILE A 417 -1.07 26.05 18.15
CA ILE A 417 -0.52 27.34 17.72
C ILE A 417 -0.23 28.22 18.93
N THR A 418 1.01 28.71 19.06
CA THR A 418 1.46 29.48 20.22
C THR A 418 1.16 30.96 20.15
N SER A 419 0.93 31.51 18.97
CA SER A 419 0.74 32.96 18.76
C SER A 419 0.02 33.26 17.46
N GLU A 420 -0.90 34.24 17.49
CA GLU A 420 -1.52 34.81 16.29
C GLU A 420 -0.52 35.46 15.36
N PHE A 421 0.63 35.92 15.87
CA PHE A 421 1.63 36.68 15.13
C PHE A 421 2.71 35.80 14.51
N LYS A 422 2.86 34.56 15.01
CA LYS A 422 3.84 33.58 14.58
C LYS A 422 3.12 32.31 14.13
N ARG A 423 2.36 32.42 13.07
CA ARG A 423 1.43 31.40 12.56
C ARG A 423 2.07 30.06 12.19
N SER A 424 3.38 29.99 12.06
CA SER A 424 4.12 28.74 11.81
C SER A 424 4.74 28.15 13.09
N GLU A 425 4.66 28.85 14.22
CA GLU A 425 5.23 28.36 15.47
C GLU A 425 4.17 27.64 16.29
N THR A 426 4.50 26.41 16.68
CA THR A 426 3.72 25.59 17.59
C THR A 426 4.42 25.47 18.95
N ASP A 427 3.72 25.00 19.96
CA ASP A 427 4.35 24.54 21.19
C ASP A 427 5.26 23.34 20.86
N GLN A 428 6.39 23.23 21.55
CA GLN A 428 7.24 22.06 21.42
C GLN A 428 6.57 20.87 22.10
N VAL A 429 6.54 19.72 21.39
CA VAL A 429 6.04 18.46 21.91
C VAL A 429 7.22 17.70 22.51
N ILE A 430 7.07 17.25 23.74
CA ILE A 430 8.06 16.41 24.43
C ILE A 430 7.48 15.01 24.48
N LEU A 431 8.15 14.06 23.82
CA LEU A 431 7.81 12.65 23.86
C LEU A 431 8.76 11.94 24.81
N GLU A 432 8.24 11.27 25.83
CA GLU A 432 8.98 10.32 26.64
C GLU A 432 8.91 8.92 26.02
N ARG A 433 9.59 7.94 26.59
CA ARG A 433 9.59 6.57 26.07
C ARG A 433 8.21 5.92 26.22
N GLY A 434 7.68 5.44 25.12
CA GLY A 434 6.37 4.79 25.06
C GLY A 434 5.18 5.75 25.16
N ASP A 435 5.41 7.06 25.13
CA ASP A 435 4.35 8.05 25.14
C ASP A 435 3.51 8.00 23.88
N LEU A 436 2.24 8.29 24.08
CA LEU A 436 1.30 8.66 23.04
C LEU A 436 0.80 10.07 23.34
N GLU A 437 1.48 11.07 22.78
CA GLU A 437 1.07 12.46 22.94
C GLU A 437 -0.02 12.85 21.95
N GLU A 438 -0.93 13.71 22.41
CA GLU A 438 -2.01 14.23 21.58
C GLU A 438 -1.88 15.73 21.39
N VAL A 439 -1.93 16.18 20.15
CA VAL A 439 -1.89 17.60 19.79
C VAL A 439 -3.11 17.96 18.94
N LEU A 440 -3.60 19.18 19.11
CA LEU A 440 -4.77 19.69 18.42
C LEU A 440 -4.38 20.91 17.57
N LEU A 441 -4.90 20.98 16.33
CA LEU A 441 -4.70 22.11 15.44
C LEU A 441 -6.04 22.64 14.93
N GLY A 442 -6.40 23.87 15.31
CA GLY A 442 -7.53 24.59 14.73
C GLY A 442 -7.13 25.29 13.43
N VAL A 443 -7.91 25.07 12.39
CA VAL A 443 -7.83 25.79 11.11
C VAL A 443 -9.20 26.37 10.76
N MET A 444 -9.23 27.38 9.92
CA MET A 444 -10.46 27.98 9.43
C MET A 444 -10.36 28.35 7.95
N LYS A 445 -11.49 28.61 7.32
CA LYS A 445 -11.49 29.10 5.94
C LYS A 445 -10.94 30.51 5.89
N GLY A 446 -9.98 30.72 5.01
CA GLY A 446 -9.45 32.04 4.70
C GLY A 446 -10.44 32.86 3.86
N SER A 447 -10.30 34.17 3.94
CA SER A 447 -11.01 35.11 3.09
C SER A 447 -10.05 35.88 2.22
N ASP A 448 -10.50 36.33 1.05
CA ASP A 448 -9.70 37.14 0.17
C ASP A 448 -10.12 38.60 0.22
N ILE A 449 -9.16 39.51 0.14
CA ILE A 449 -9.41 40.92 -0.07
C ILE A 449 -9.00 41.23 -1.50
N ASN A 450 -9.95 41.53 -2.35
CA ASN A 450 -9.77 41.89 -3.74
C ASN A 450 -10.00 43.40 -3.96
N GLY A 451 -9.27 43.99 -4.85
CA GLY A 451 -9.46 45.38 -5.23
C GLY A 451 -8.95 45.70 -6.63
N ILE A 452 -9.30 46.87 -7.10
CA ILE A 452 -8.87 47.41 -8.40
C ILE A 452 -8.31 48.81 -8.25
N CYS A 453 -7.23 49.09 -8.91
CA CYS A 453 -6.62 50.43 -9.06
C CYS A 453 -6.99 50.99 -10.43
N PHE A 454 -7.65 52.10 -10.49
CA PHE A 454 -8.15 52.69 -11.72
C PHE A 454 -7.94 54.23 -11.78
N LEU A 455 -8.02 54.78 -12.94
CA LEU A 455 -8.04 56.23 -13.20
C LEU A 455 -9.50 56.66 -13.35
N ASP A 456 -10.04 57.30 -12.33
CA ASP A 456 -11.39 57.85 -12.32
C ASP A 456 -11.41 59.13 -13.21
N GLU A 457 -11.79 58.96 -14.48
CA GLU A 457 -11.76 59.99 -15.48
C GLU A 457 -12.92 61.00 -15.35
N ASN A 458 -14.01 60.57 -14.77
CA ASN A 458 -15.21 61.39 -14.57
C ASN A 458 -15.32 61.95 -13.13
N ASN A 459 -14.38 61.57 -12.25
CA ASN A 459 -14.31 61.98 -10.86
C ASN A 459 -15.59 61.72 -10.04
N ASN A 460 -16.20 60.53 -10.25
CA ASN A 460 -17.37 60.08 -9.51
C ASN A 460 -17.03 59.18 -8.32
N GLY A 461 -15.79 58.73 -8.20
CA GLY A 461 -15.30 57.83 -7.15
C GLY A 461 -15.70 56.36 -7.31
N VAL A 462 -16.18 55.98 -8.48
CA VAL A 462 -16.60 54.61 -8.79
C VAL A 462 -15.91 54.13 -10.04
N TYR A 463 -15.46 52.88 -10.07
CA TYR A 463 -14.92 52.26 -11.29
C TYR A 463 -16.03 52.03 -12.31
N ASP A 464 -15.97 52.70 -13.44
CA ASP A 464 -16.88 52.55 -14.56
C ASP A 464 -16.26 51.73 -15.69
N GLU A 465 -17.09 50.94 -16.38
CA GLU A 465 -16.63 50.13 -17.51
C GLU A 465 -16.02 51.00 -18.60
N GLY A 466 -14.74 50.77 -18.90
CA GLY A 466 -13.98 51.54 -19.89
C GLY A 466 -12.98 52.52 -19.28
N GLU A 467 -13.00 52.78 -18.00
CA GLU A 467 -11.95 53.54 -17.32
C GLU A 467 -10.63 52.76 -17.30
N LYS A 468 -9.54 53.52 -17.40
CA LYS A 468 -8.21 52.97 -17.48
C LYS A 468 -7.78 52.39 -16.13
N THR A 469 -7.37 51.12 -16.12
CA THR A 469 -6.78 50.49 -14.94
C THR A 469 -5.31 50.83 -14.77
N LEU A 470 -4.82 50.79 -13.53
CA LEU A 470 -3.45 51.18 -13.17
C LEU A 470 -2.67 49.95 -12.66
N GLU A 471 -1.67 49.57 -13.46
CA GLU A 471 -0.71 48.52 -13.10
C GLU A 471 0.40 49.07 -12.19
N GLY A 472 0.98 48.21 -11.35
CA GLY A 472 2.19 48.53 -10.56
C GLY A 472 1.94 49.38 -9.32
N VAL A 473 0.70 49.61 -8.93
CA VAL A 473 0.37 50.31 -7.69
C VAL A 473 0.66 49.39 -6.50
N LYS A 474 1.59 49.78 -5.64
CA LYS A 474 1.90 49.02 -4.42
C LYS A 474 0.79 49.18 -3.40
N VAL A 475 0.22 48.09 -2.97
CA VAL A 475 -0.81 48.00 -1.93
C VAL A 475 -0.30 47.16 -0.75
N VAL A 476 -0.49 47.67 0.45
CA VAL A 476 -0.01 47.05 1.69
C VAL A 476 -1.17 46.88 2.66
N LEU A 477 -1.26 45.69 3.23
CA LEU A 477 -2.22 45.35 4.25
C LEU A 477 -1.59 45.41 5.63
N TYR A 478 -2.20 46.19 6.52
CA TYR A 478 -1.79 46.35 7.92
C TYR A 478 -2.86 45.83 8.85
N ARG A 479 -2.45 45.13 9.91
CA ARG A 479 -3.36 44.79 11.00
C ARG A 479 -3.63 46.03 11.84
N GLN A 480 -4.90 46.44 11.97
CA GLN A 480 -5.27 47.68 12.64
C GLN A 480 -4.79 47.74 14.09
N ALA A 481 -4.90 46.66 14.85
CA ALA A 481 -4.59 46.61 16.28
C ALA A 481 -3.10 46.91 16.62
N ILE A 482 -2.18 46.61 15.71
CA ILE A 482 -0.72 46.71 15.98
C ILE A 482 0.04 47.58 15.01
N GLY A 483 -0.60 48.09 13.96
CA GLY A 483 0.05 48.96 12.95
C GLY A 483 1.18 48.29 12.17
N LYS A 484 1.34 46.97 12.24
CA LYS A 484 2.39 46.21 11.54
C LYS A 484 1.93 45.81 10.15
N GLU A 485 2.80 45.96 9.17
CA GLU A 485 2.63 45.42 7.82
C GLU A 485 2.47 43.90 7.91
N LEU A 486 1.41 43.40 7.29
CA LEU A 486 1.09 41.99 7.25
C LEU A 486 1.45 41.36 5.91
N LEU A 487 0.95 41.97 4.83
CA LEU A 487 1.19 41.55 3.45
C LEU A 487 1.35 42.76 2.54
N ASN A 488 1.98 42.57 1.40
CA ASN A 488 2.00 43.56 0.34
C ASN A 488 1.85 42.88 -1.02
N THR A 489 1.29 43.62 -1.97
CA THR A 489 1.08 43.19 -3.35
C THR A 489 1.20 44.41 -4.27
N VAL A 490 1.16 44.18 -5.55
CA VAL A 490 1.06 45.22 -6.58
C VAL A 490 -0.09 44.93 -7.50
N SER A 491 -0.73 45.97 -8.04
CA SER A 491 -1.80 45.77 -9.02
C SER A 491 -1.23 45.19 -10.34
N ASP A 492 -1.96 44.25 -10.94
CA ASP A 492 -1.62 43.64 -12.22
C ASP A 492 -1.92 44.53 -13.43
N GLU A 493 -1.74 44.02 -14.64
CA GLU A 493 -2.03 44.70 -15.91
C GLU A 493 -3.50 45.17 -16.06
N ASN A 494 -4.43 44.52 -15.33
CA ASN A 494 -5.83 44.89 -15.26
C ASN A 494 -6.16 45.77 -14.05
N GLY A 495 -5.13 46.27 -13.36
CA GLY A 495 -5.26 47.06 -12.15
C GLY A 495 -5.71 46.29 -10.91
N ARG A 496 -5.86 44.98 -10.98
CA ARG A 496 -6.39 44.15 -9.89
C ARG A 496 -5.28 43.80 -8.90
N PHE A 497 -5.64 43.74 -7.62
CA PHE A 497 -4.79 43.19 -6.56
C PHE A 497 -5.59 42.26 -5.65
N THR A 498 -4.91 41.27 -5.10
CA THR A 498 -5.51 40.31 -4.17
C THR A 498 -4.58 40.09 -2.99
N PHE A 499 -5.17 40.04 -1.79
CA PHE A 499 -4.58 39.43 -0.62
C PHE A 499 -5.40 38.17 -0.29
N ALA A 500 -4.83 37.02 -0.62
CA ALA A 500 -5.52 35.75 -0.48
C ALA A 500 -5.29 35.13 0.90
N ASN A 501 -6.21 34.26 1.30
CA ASN A 501 -6.13 33.41 2.48
C ASN A 501 -5.87 34.21 3.78
N ILE A 502 -6.69 35.20 4.06
CA ILE A 502 -6.56 36.05 5.23
C ILE A 502 -7.58 35.61 6.28
N ARG A 503 -7.13 35.42 7.51
CA ARG A 503 -8.04 35.20 8.64
C ARG A 503 -8.85 36.46 8.93
N GLY A 504 -10.15 36.34 9.16
CA GLY A 504 -11.06 37.45 9.47
C GLY A 504 -10.51 38.33 10.61
N SER A 505 -10.43 39.64 10.35
CA SER A 505 -9.98 40.68 11.32
C SER A 505 -10.24 42.06 10.72
N THR A 506 -9.98 43.11 11.49
CA THR A 506 -9.98 44.48 10.98
C THR A 506 -8.61 44.86 10.47
N PHE A 507 -8.56 45.27 9.23
CA PHE A 507 -7.33 45.64 8.55
C PHE A 507 -7.34 47.09 8.10
N ARG A 508 -6.15 47.64 7.85
CA ARG A 508 -5.96 48.87 7.08
C ARG A 508 -5.25 48.55 5.78
N VAL A 509 -5.83 49.02 4.69
CA VAL A 509 -5.21 48.94 3.36
C VAL A 509 -4.55 50.29 3.06
N LYS A 510 -3.31 50.28 2.59
CA LYS A 510 -2.57 51.46 2.17
C LYS A 510 -2.08 51.27 0.74
N ALA A 511 -2.48 52.15 -0.15
CA ALA A 511 -1.94 52.19 -1.50
C ALA A 511 -0.82 53.24 -1.60
N THR A 512 0.18 52.99 -2.41
CA THR A 512 1.22 53.96 -2.75
C THR A 512 0.92 54.49 -4.15
N ILE A 513 0.50 55.75 -4.22
CA ILE A 513 0.11 56.40 -5.48
C ILE A 513 1.36 56.66 -6.31
N PRO A 514 1.37 56.30 -7.61
CA PRO A 514 2.44 56.66 -8.53
C PRO A 514 2.57 58.18 -8.68
N GLN A 515 3.74 58.64 -9.07
CA GLN A 515 3.99 60.07 -9.32
C GLN A 515 3.08 60.59 -10.44
N GLY A 516 2.45 61.72 -10.20
CA GLY A 516 1.53 62.38 -11.16
C GLY A 516 0.05 62.03 -10.95
N TYR A 517 -0.25 61.19 -9.98
CA TYR A 517 -1.65 60.83 -9.62
C TYR A 517 -2.00 61.40 -8.24
N VAL A 518 -3.30 61.53 -7.99
CA VAL A 518 -3.88 61.90 -6.69
C VAL A 518 -5.07 61.01 -6.43
N TYR A 519 -5.50 60.84 -5.17
CA TYR A 519 -6.75 60.16 -4.87
C TYR A 519 -7.94 60.96 -5.37
N THR A 520 -8.89 60.30 -5.99
CA THR A 520 -10.19 60.87 -6.35
C THR A 520 -11.13 60.92 -5.13
N ILE A 521 -12.38 61.30 -5.33
CA ILE A 521 -13.41 61.32 -4.26
C ILE A 521 -13.75 59.91 -3.79
N ALA A 522 -14.25 59.76 -2.57
CA ALA A 522 -14.83 58.50 -2.12
C ALA A 522 -16.11 58.22 -2.88
N GLY A 523 -16.24 56.97 -3.38
CA GLY A 523 -17.46 56.46 -4.04
C GLY A 523 -18.24 55.53 -3.16
N GLU A 524 -19.50 55.31 -3.50
CA GLU A 524 -20.38 54.33 -2.82
C GLU A 524 -20.61 53.11 -3.73
N GLY A 525 -20.88 51.93 -3.11
CA GLY A 525 -21.17 50.68 -3.80
C GLY A 525 -19.98 49.74 -3.89
N GLU A 526 -20.18 48.64 -4.61
CA GLU A 526 -19.20 47.54 -4.73
C GLU A 526 -17.85 48.00 -5.35
N TYR A 527 -17.88 48.94 -6.27
CA TYR A 527 -16.71 49.46 -6.96
C TYR A 527 -16.38 50.94 -6.55
N GLY A 528 -16.90 51.36 -5.40
CA GLY A 528 -16.64 52.71 -4.86
C GLY A 528 -15.22 52.86 -4.33
N ASN A 529 -14.57 54.03 -4.63
CA ASN A 529 -13.26 54.32 -4.12
C ASN A 529 -13.27 54.45 -2.58
N LEU A 530 -12.42 53.66 -1.93
CA LEU A 530 -12.29 53.62 -0.46
C LEU A 530 -11.44 54.78 0.10
N PHE A 531 -10.76 55.56 -0.75
CA PHE A 531 -9.83 56.60 -0.34
C PHE A 531 -10.41 57.98 -0.68
N ALA A 532 -10.50 58.86 0.32
CA ALA A 532 -11.05 60.23 0.14
C ALA A 532 -9.97 61.27 -0.05
N PRO A 533 -10.19 62.29 -0.92
CA PRO A 533 -9.25 63.43 -1.10
C PRO A 533 -9.19 64.32 0.15
N GLY A 534 -8.04 64.94 0.38
CA GLY A 534 -7.88 66.00 1.38
C GLY A 534 -7.66 65.54 2.82
N THR A 535 -7.59 64.28 3.09
CA THR A 535 -7.10 63.72 4.35
C THR A 535 -5.69 63.15 4.12
N ASP A 536 -4.78 63.34 5.06
CA ASP A 536 -3.47 62.64 5.06
C ASP A 536 -3.65 61.11 5.21
N ARG A 537 -4.89 60.64 5.06
CA ARG A 537 -5.30 59.23 5.19
C ARG A 537 -5.05 58.50 3.88
N ARG A 538 -3.80 58.13 3.69
CA ARG A 538 -3.38 57.16 2.67
C ARG A 538 -3.73 55.73 3.06
N GLU A 539 -4.64 55.57 4.02
CA GLU A 539 -5.01 54.28 4.61
C GLU A 539 -6.52 54.21 4.81
N HIS A 540 -7.11 53.06 4.46
CA HIS A 540 -8.51 52.76 4.73
C HIS A 540 -8.62 51.52 5.64
N THR A 541 -9.63 51.48 6.52
CA THR A 541 -9.90 50.38 7.43
C THR A 541 -11.04 49.54 6.86
N ILE A 542 -10.79 48.26 6.67
CA ILE A 542 -11.79 47.23 6.31
C ILE A 542 -11.93 46.25 7.45
N SER A 543 -13.16 45.86 7.75
CA SER A 543 -13.53 44.93 8.86
C SER A 543 -14.22 43.69 8.34
#